data_bceb92290684ba854fede83873f7db34
#
_entry.id   bceb92290684ba854fede83873f7db34
#
_cell.length_a   1.000
_cell.length_b   1.000
_cell.length_c   1.000
_cell.angle_alpha   90.00
_cell.angle_beta   90.00
_cell.angle_gamma   90.00
#
_symmetry.space_group_name_H-M   'P 1'
#
loop_
_entity.id
_entity.type
_entity.pdbx_description
1 polymer ?
#
loop_
_entity_poly.entity_id
_entity_poly.type
_entity_poly.pdbx_seq_one_letter_code
_entity_poly.pdbx_strand_id
1 'polypeptide(L)'
;MQVRLWHSVLLAALVACGAERPRETAGSDTGAHDTIVDLVGAGASFPYPVYARWISRFTGETGLVVNYRSVGTGKGLAEVAAGSVDFGASDAPLDAVEADGALMQIPLIVGGVVVTYNVPGVTGPLRLDGALLAEIFAGRVARWDDARIRALNPGVRLPNLTIKVVTRLDPSGTTIVFTRFLAANSAAWQQSPGVGLSVPFPTGMTREGNESVASEVKVTVGAIGYVEQSYAMLNRLPTALVRNAHGNFVASTASSLIAAANSAAGPARSDGLPSSLLGATAADAYPIAEFSWIVVPQRSSSPAARETLFRFVRWSLASGSAEAAALGYA
;
A
#
# COMPACT_ATOMS: atom_id res chain seq x y z
N MET A 1 19.91 -12.22 -5.27
CA MET A 1 21.21 -11.64 -4.86
C MET A 1 21.26 -10.12 -5.08
N GLN A 2 20.13 -9.39 -5.11
CA GLN A 2 20.08 -7.93 -5.41
C GLN A 2 19.33 -7.07 -4.37
N VAL A 3 18.89 -7.64 -3.27
CA VAL A 3 18.30 -6.89 -2.14
C VAL A 3 19.30 -5.93 -1.47
N ARG A 4 20.62 -6.12 -1.69
CA ARG A 4 21.67 -5.28 -1.08
C ARG A 4 21.75 -3.84 -1.60
N LEU A 5 21.33 -3.56 -2.83
CA LEU A 5 21.43 -2.22 -3.43
C LEU A 5 20.40 -1.22 -2.83
N TRP A 6 19.23 -1.69 -2.46
CA TRP A 6 18.18 -0.85 -1.91
C TRP A 6 18.49 -0.31 -0.50
N HIS A 7 19.18 -1.11 0.31
CA HIS A 7 19.60 -0.67 1.66
C HIS A 7 20.58 0.52 1.63
N SER A 8 21.41 0.61 0.60
CA SER A 8 22.43 1.68 0.48
C SER A 8 21.82 3.02 0.06
N VAL A 9 20.79 3.02 -0.78
CA VAL A 9 20.13 4.25 -1.24
C VAL A 9 19.27 4.87 -0.14
N LEU A 10 18.57 4.03 0.62
CA LEU A 10 17.76 4.49 1.78
C LEU A 10 18.62 5.13 2.87
N LEU A 11 19.84 4.63 3.10
CA LEU A 11 20.74 5.20 4.10
C LEU A 11 21.24 6.59 3.69
N ALA A 12 21.45 6.84 2.39
CA ALA A 12 21.91 8.12 1.87
C ALA A 12 20.84 9.22 1.99
N ALA A 13 19.57 8.90 1.78
CA ALA A 13 18.47 9.87 1.91
C ALA A 13 18.25 10.35 3.35
N LEU A 14 18.53 9.49 4.34
CA LEU A 14 18.39 9.84 5.76
C LEU A 14 19.59 10.68 6.29
N VAL A 15 20.78 10.57 5.69
CA VAL A 15 21.98 11.32 6.10
C VAL A 15 21.97 12.75 5.55
N ALA A 16 21.29 13.03 4.44
CA ALA A 16 21.26 14.37 3.82
C ALA A 16 20.45 15.43 4.60
N CYS A 17 19.70 15.05 5.63
CA CYS A 17 18.86 15.94 6.44
C CYS A 17 19.47 16.32 7.81
N GLY A 18 20.77 16.65 7.90
CA GLY A 18 21.22 17.12 9.21
C GLY A 18 22.68 17.19 9.55
N ALA A 19 23.53 17.68 8.69
CA ALA A 19 24.92 17.98 9.07
C ALA A 19 25.18 19.49 9.13
N GLU A 20 24.74 20.14 10.19
CA GLU A 20 25.46 21.30 10.72
C GLU A 20 26.49 20.80 11.74
N ARG A 21 27.78 21.09 11.50
CA ARG A 21 28.87 20.75 12.41
C ARG A 21 28.76 21.61 13.67
N PRO A 22 28.74 21.03 14.87
CA PRO A 22 28.87 21.83 16.11
C PRO A 22 30.31 22.32 16.26
N ARG A 23 30.46 23.61 16.55
CA ARG A 23 31.69 24.15 17.12
C ARG A 23 31.88 23.55 18.53
N GLU A 24 33.02 22.93 18.74
CA GLU A 24 33.47 22.54 20.09
C GLU A 24 33.60 23.78 20.99
N THR A 25 32.76 23.84 22.00
CA THR A 25 33.08 24.56 23.26
C THR A 25 33.03 23.51 24.36
N ALA A 26 34.20 23.28 24.95
CA ALA A 26 34.33 22.46 26.16
C ALA A 26 33.52 23.09 27.29
N GLY A 27 32.68 22.31 27.96
CA GLY A 27 31.98 22.76 29.16
C GLY A 27 30.82 21.86 29.58
N SER A 28 31.05 21.10 30.66
CA SER A 28 30.10 20.44 31.57
C SER A 28 29.27 19.27 30.97
N ASP A 29 29.70 18.10 31.38
CA ASP A 29 28.98 16.85 31.43
C ASP A 29 27.74 17.01 32.34
N THR A 30 26.63 17.41 31.73
CA THR A 30 25.29 17.20 32.27
C THR A 30 24.68 16.14 31.42
N GLY A 31 24.60 14.91 31.95
CA GLY A 31 23.94 13.78 31.33
C GLY A 31 22.60 14.22 30.76
N ALA A 32 22.55 14.41 29.44
CA ALA A 32 21.29 14.47 28.70
C ALA A 32 20.64 13.09 28.87
N HIS A 33 19.75 12.96 29.83
CA HIS A 33 18.76 11.89 29.77
C HIS A 33 18.09 12.03 28.41
N ASP A 34 18.39 11.11 27.50
CA ASP A 34 17.59 10.92 26.28
C ASP A 34 16.14 10.78 26.73
N THR A 35 15.39 11.86 26.63
CA THR A 35 13.95 11.85 26.91
C THR A 35 13.34 10.95 25.85
N ILE A 36 13.05 9.69 26.24
CA ILE A 36 12.33 8.74 25.41
C ILE A 36 10.96 9.35 25.20
N VAL A 37 10.64 9.65 23.94
CA VAL A 37 9.34 10.22 23.55
C VAL A 37 8.62 9.17 22.75
N ASP A 38 7.35 8.95 23.09
CA ASP A 38 6.44 8.11 22.32
C ASP A 38 6.30 8.67 20.92
N LEU A 39 6.49 7.82 19.91
CA LEU A 39 6.31 8.18 18.52
C LEU A 39 4.85 7.95 18.11
N VAL A 40 4.21 8.97 17.58
CA VAL A 40 2.80 8.89 17.16
C VAL A 40 2.69 9.02 15.64
N GLY A 41 2.02 8.04 15.02
CA GLY A 41 1.78 8.03 13.58
C GLY A 41 0.32 7.78 13.23
N ALA A 42 -0.08 8.22 12.03
CA ALA A 42 -1.40 7.93 11.49
C ALA A 42 -1.38 7.88 9.95
N GLY A 43 -2.25 7.08 9.33
CA GLY A 43 -2.30 7.04 7.87
C GLY A 43 -2.92 5.80 7.28
N ALA A 44 -2.37 5.38 6.15
CA ALA A 44 -2.86 4.27 5.35
C ALA A 44 -3.10 2.99 6.16
N SER A 45 -4.18 2.30 5.87
CA SER A 45 -4.44 0.96 6.39
C SER A 45 -3.60 -0.11 5.67
N PHE A 46 -3.05 0.19 4.50
CA PHE A 46 -2.25 -0.74 3.69
C PHE A 46 -1.08 -1.36 4.49
N PRO A 47 -0.18 -0.60 5.15
CA PRO A 47 0.94 -1.16 5.89
C PRO A 47 0.55 -1.62 7.31
N TYR A 48 -0.68 -1.36 7.78
CA TYR A 48 -1.05 -1.55 9.18
C TYR A 48 -0.79 -2.97 9.71
N PRO A 49 -1.10 -4.06 8.99
CA PRO A 49 -0.84 -5.41 9.47
C PRO A 49 0.64 -5.69 9.78
N VAL A 50 1.56 -5.19 8.98
CA VAL A 50 3.00 -5.33 9.25
C VAL A 50 3.46 -4.34 10.31
N TYR A 51 2.96 -3.10 10.30
CA TYR A 51 3.27 -2.12 11.33
C TYR A 51 2.88 -2.61 12.73
N ALA A 52 1.71 -3.22 12.89
CA ALA A 52 1.28 -3.76 14.16
C ALA A 52 2.25 -4.82 14.72
N ARG A 53 2.78 -5.72 13.85
CA ARG A 53 3.79 -6.70 14.23
C ARG A 53 5.13 -6.05 14.56
N TRP A 54 5.59 -5.15 13.69
CA TRP A 54 6.85 -4.44 13.87
C TRP A 54 6.85 -3.58 15.14
N ILE A 55 5.80 -2.82 15.39
CA ILE A 55 5.65 -1.99 16.59
C ILE A 55 5.72 -2.85 17.85
N SER A 56 4.94 -3.93 17.89
CA SER A 56 4.96 -4.85 19.05
C SER A 56 6.36 -5.40 19.35
N ARG A 57 7.06 -5.86 18.31
CA ARG A 57 8.38 -6.44 18.44
C ARG A 57 9.46 -5.38 18.73
N PHE A 58 9.44 -4.26 18.02
CA PHE A 58 10.35 -3.12 18.22
C PHE A 58 10.26 -2.59 19.66
N THR A 59 9.03 -2.37 20.16
CA THR A 59 8.82 -1.95 21.55
C THR A 59 9.36 -2.99 22.55
N GLY A 60 9.11 -4.28 22.29
CA GLY A 60 9.62 -5.35 23.15
C GLY A 60 11.15 -5.45 23.19
N GLU A 61 11.83 -5.17 22.07
CA GLU A 61 13.29 -5.24 21.96
C GLU A 61 14.01 -3.97 22.44
N THR A 62 13.37 -2.80 22.30
CA THR A 62 14.05 -1.50 22.52
C THR A 62 13.51 -0.68 23.68
N GLY A 63 12.29 -1.00 24.15
CA GLY A 63 11.56 -0.17 25.13
C GLY A 63 10.97 1.12 24.54
N LEU A 64 11.24 1.45 23.25
CA LEU A 64 10.70 2.63 22.59
C LEU A 64 9.25 2.37 22.13
N VAL A 65 8.36 3.30 22.43
CA VAL A 65 6.93 3.17 22.13
C VAL A 65 6.59 3.84 20.80
N VAL A 66 5.94 3.12 19.92
CA VAL A 66 5.39 3.62 18.66
C VAL A 66 3.89 3.36 18.67
N ASN A 67 3.11 4.40 18.43
CA ASN A 67 1.65 4.34 18.32
C ASN A 67 1.24 4.69 16.89
N TYR A 68 0.56 3.78 16.19
CA TYR A 68 0.09 4.02 14.83
C TYR A 68 -1.43 3.83 14.71
N ARG A 69 -2.11 4.80 14.10
CA ARG A 69 -3.55 4.76 13.84
C ARG A 69 -3.83 4.58 12.35
N SER A 70 -4.51 3.50 12.01
CA SER A 70 -5.01 3.22 10.66
C SER A 70 -6.27 4.05 10.40
N VAL A 71 -6.13 5.22 9.77
CA VAL A 71 -7.21 6.20 9.54
C VAL A 71 -7.41 6.55 8.06
N GLY A 72 -6.71 5.85 7.15
CA GLY A 72 -6.67 6.13 5.72
C GLY A 72 -5.63 7.18 5.34
N THR A 73 -5.12 7.09 4.09
CA THR A 73 -4.06 7.95 3.55
C THR A 73 -4.39 9.43 3.67
N GLY A 74 -5.58 9.84 3.22
CA GLY A 74 -5.94 11.26 3.19
C GLY A 74 -5.96 11.92 4.57
N LYS A 75 -6.55 11.25 5.57
CA LYS A 75 -6.58 11.75 6.93
C LYS A 75 -5.19 11.74 7.58
N GLY A 76 -4.40 10.68 7.35
CA GLY A 76 -3.03 10.60 7.84
C GLY A 76 -2.15 11.73 7.32
N LEU A 77 -2.19 12.03 6.03
CA LEU A 77 -1.44 13.14 5.43
C LEU A 77 -1.87 14.50 6.01
N ALA A 78 -3.17 14.72 6.22
CA ALA A 78 -3.66 15.93 6.85
C ALA A 78 -3.16 16.09 8.30
N GLU A 79 -3.11 15.01 9.08
CA GLU A 79 -2.62 15.02 10.45
C GLU A 79 -1.10 15.29 10.53
N VAL A 80 -0.31 14.72 9.59
CA VAL A 80 1.14 15.02 9.48
C VAL A 80 1.36 16.49 9.10
N ALA A 81 0.64 16.99 8.10
CA ALA A 81 0.75 18.39 7.66
C ALA A 81 0.36 19.37 8.77
N ALA A 82 -0.61 19.02 9.61
CA ALA A 82 -1.02 19.82 10.76
C ALA A 82 -0.07 19.67 11.97
N GLY A 83 0.95 18.80 11.92
CA GLY A 83 1.84 18.52 13.05
C GLY A 83 1.16 17.81 14.23
N SER A 84 0.02 17.18 14.01
CA SER A 84 -0.75 16.44 15.04
C SER A 84 -0.18 15.05 15.31
N VAL A 85 0.67 14.55 14.43
CA VAL A 85 1.43 13.29 14.54
C VAL A 85 2.85 13.49 14.03
N ASP A 86 3.76 12.62 14.46
CA ASP A 86 5.18 12.70 14.09
C ASP A 86 5.46 12.14 12.70
N PHE A 87 4.65 11.17 12.26
CA PHE A 87 4.77 10.57 10.92
C PHE A 87 3.43 10.09 10.38
N GLY A 88 3.36 9.94 9.07
CA GLY A 88 2.23 9.34 8.38
C GLY A 88 2.62 8.09 7.61
N ALA A 89 1.61 7.43 7.02
CA ALA A 89 1.81 6.43 5.98
C ALA A 89 0.87 6.71 4.79
N SER A 90 1.41 6.52 3.59
CA SER A 90 0.69 6.72 2.32
C SER A 90 1.07 5.63 1.33
N ASP A 91 0.10 5.16 0.54
CA ASP A 91 0.32 4.25 -0.59
C ASP A 91 0.24 5.02 -1.93
N ALA A 92 0.10 6.35 -1.84
CA ALA A 92 0.16 7.26 -2.98
C ALA A 92 1.43 8.12 -2.89
N PRO A 93 2.13 8.37 -4.01
CA PRO A 93 3.21 9.34 -4.02
C PRO A 93 2.68 10.74 -3.71
N LEU A 94 3.50 11.59 -3.04
CA LEU A 94 3.09 12.94 -2.61
C LEU A 94 2.76 13.88 -3.76
N ASP A 95 3.40 13.71 -4.92
CA ASP A 95 3.08 14.45 -6.15
C ASP A 95 1.66 14.18 -6.66
N ALA A 96 1.09 13.03 -6.26
CA ALA A 96 -0.29 12.67 -6.56
C ALA A 96 -1.33 13.18 -5.54
N VAL A 97 -0.88 13.72 -4.40
CA VAL A 97 -1.74 14.15 -3.28
C VAL A 97 -1.44 15.57 -2.80
N GLU A 98 -0.77 16.37 -3.63
CA GLU A 98 -0.40 17.77 -3.37
C GLU A 98 0.26 17.98 -2.00
N ALA A 99 1.56 17.93 -1.95
CA ALA A 99 2.32 18.34 -0.79
C ALA A 99 3.22 19.52 -1.20
N ASP A 100 3.04 20.66 -0.60
CA ASP A 100 3.75 21.94 -0.86
C ASP A 100 5.27 21.89 -0.55
N GLY A 101 5.90 20.72 -0.72
CA GLY A 101 7.31 20.52 -0.36
C GLY A 101 7.57 20.50 1.15
N ALA A 102 6.52 20.55 1.98
CA ALA A 102 6.66 20.51 3.44
C ALA A 102 6.83 19.07 4.00
N LEU A 103 6.51 18.08 3.18
CA LEU A 103 6.57 16.66 3.54
C LEU A 103 7.61 15.91 2.70
N MET A 104 8.16 14.86 3.27
CA MET A 104 9.08 13.93 2.63
C MET A 104 8.53 12.50 2.72
N GLN A 105 8.75 11.69 1.68
CA GLN A 105 8.36 10.28 1.63
C GLN A 105 9.59 9.37 1.64
N ILE A 106 9.50 8.31 2.42
CA ILE A 106 10.50 7.24 2.49
C ILE A 106 9.77 5.92 2.18
N PRO A 107 10.15 5.19 1.11
CA PRO A 107 9.53 3.90 0.82
C PRO A 107 9.97 2.88 1.87
N LEU A 108 9.04 2.10 2.39
CA LEU A 108 9.35 1.14 3.44
C LEU A 108 9.07 -0.30 3.04
N ILE A 109 7.97 -0.53 2.34
CA ILE A 109 7.54 -1.86 1.86
C ILE A 109 6.91 -1.76 0.48
N VAL A 110 6.86 -2.88 -0.22
CA VAL A 110 6.06 -3.07 -1.43
C VAL A 110 4.93 -4.05 -1.12
N GLY A 111 3.73 -3.68 -1.49
CA GLY A 111 2.55 -4.54 -1.33
C GLY A 111 1.73 -4.64 -2.61
N GLY A 112 0.79 -5.57 -2.64
CA GLY A 112 -0.13 -5.79 -3.75
C GLY A 112 -1.56 -5.42 -3.39
N VAL A 113 -2.23 -4.66 -4.25
CA VAL A 113 -3.69 -4.52 -4.19
C VAL A 113 -4.32 -5.71 -4.88
N VAL A 114 -4.94 -6.59 -4.13
CA VAL A 114 -5.57 -7.81 -4.67
C VAL A 114 -7.08 -7.62 -4.85
N VAL A 115 -7.59 -8.22 -5.90
CA VAL A 115 -9.04 -8.35 -6.12
C VAL A 115 -9.50 -9.61 -5.41
N THR A 116 -10.36 -9.43 -4.42
CA THR A 116 -10.92 -10.52 -3.61
C THR A 116 -12.41 -10.66 -3.85
N TYR A 117 -12.96 -11.86 -3.65
CA TYR A 117 -14.35 -12.16 -3.97
C TYR A 117 -14.94 -13.25 -3.06
N ASN A 118 -16.27 -13.36 -3.08
CA ASN A 118 -17.02 -14.42 -2.38
C ASN A 118 -18.02 -15.05 -3.34
N VAL A 119 -17.57 -16.08 -4.07
CA VAL A 119 -18.38 -16.81 -5.07
C VAL A 119 -18.46 -18.29 -4.69
N PRO A 120 -19.57 -18.74 -4.14
CA PRO A 120 -19.77 -20.15 -3.76
C PRO A 120 -19.54 -21.10 -4.93
N GLY A 121 -18.86 -22.20 -4.68
CA GLY A 121 -18.57 -23.23 -5.68
C GLY A 121 -17.36 -22.98 -6.58
N VAL A 122 -16.72 -21.80 -6.46
CA VAL A 122 -15.43 -21.51 -7.11
C VAL A 122 -14.29 -21.92 -6.17
N THR A 123 -13.52 -22.92 -6.55
CA THR A 123 -12.48 -23.52 -5.69
C THR A 123 -11.06 -23.09 -6.04
N GLY A 124 -10.85 -22.49 -7.21
CA GLY A 124 -9.54 -21.97 -7.65
C GLY A 124 -9.55 -20.46 -7.84
N PRO A 125 -8.38 -19.85 -8.06
CA PRO A 125 -8.30 -18.42 -8.33
C PRO A 125 -8.93 -18.08 -9.68
N LEU A 126 -9.82 -17.08 -9.70
CA LEU A 126 -10.36 -16.52 -10.94
C LEU A 126 -9.28 -15.71 -11.65
N ARG A 127 -9.31 -15.75 -12.98
CA ARG A 127 -8.52 -14.92 -13.88
C ARG A 127 -9.32 -13.70 -14.28
N LEU A 128 -8.79 -12.51 -14.02
CA LEU A 128 -9.41 -11.24 -14.38
C LEU A 128 -8.37 -10.34 -15.05
N ASP A 129 -8.78 -9.52 -15.99
CA ASP A 129 -7.93 -8.49 -16.57
C ASP A 129 -8.43 -7.09 -16.23
N GLY A 130 -7.60 -6.07 -16.47
CA GLY A 130 -7.91 -4.71 -16.09
C GLY A 130 -9.13 -4.14 -16.80
N ALA A 131 -9.36 -4.50 -18.07
CA ALA A 131 -10.53 -4.05 -18.83
C ALA A 131 -11.82 -4.65 -18.24
N LEU A 132 -11.83 -5.94 -17.94
CA LEU A 132 -12.98 -6.61 -17.32
C LEU A 132 -13.24 -6.07 -15.90
N LEU A 133 -12.19 -5.83 -15.11
CA LEU A 133 -12.31 -5.21 -13.78
C LEU A 133 -12.94 -3.82 -13.86
N ALA A 134 -12.53 -3.00 -14.84
CA ALA A 134 -13.14 -1.69 -15.05
C ALA A 134 -14.65 -1.80 -15.38
N GLU A 135 -15.05 -2.80 -16.18
CA GLU A 135 -16.46 -3.07 -16.49
C GLU A 135 -17.27 -3.54 -15.26
N ILE A 136 -16.66 -4.39 -14.42
CA ILE A 136 -17.30 -4.88 -13.18
C ILE A 136 -17.51 -3.72 -12.21
N PHE A 137 -16.46 -2.94 -11.92
CA PHE A 137 -16.54 -1.84 -10.97
C PHE A 137 -17.34 -0.64 -11.50
N ALA A 138 -17.54 -0.55 -12.81
CA ALA A 138 -18.47 0.38 -13.42
C ALA A 138 -19.94 -0.14 -13.47
N GLY A 139 -20.21 -1.37 -12.99
CA GLY A 139 -21.54 -1.96 -12.98
C GLY A 139 -22.03 -2.48 -14.35
N ARG A 140 -21.18 -2.45 -15.39
CA ARG A 140 -21.53 -2.93 -16.74
C ARG A 140 -21.43 -4.46 -16.89
N VAL A 141 -20.69 -5.10 -15.98
CA VAL A 141 -20.71 -6.55 -15.76
C VAL A 141 -21.32 -6.78 -14.39
N ALA A 142 -22.57 -7.19 -14.35
CA ALA A 142 -23.35 -7.28 -13.12
C ALA A 142 -23.55 -8.72 -12.60
N ARG A 143 -23.02 -9.73 -13.31
CA ARG A 143 -23.25 -11.14 -12.96
C ARG A 143 -21.98 -11.95 -13.09
N TRP A 144 -21.79 -12.91 -12.19
CA TRP A 144 -20.63 -13.79 -12.21
C TRP A 144 -20.59 -14.74 -13.41
N ASP A 145 -21.75 -15.13 -13.95
CA ASP A 145 -21.86 -15.97 -15.16
C ASP A 145 -21.81 -15.17 -16.48
N ASP A 146 -21.38 -13.90 -16.45
CA ASP A 146 -21.17 -13.11 -17.67
C ASP A 146 -20.18 -13.79 -18.62
N ALA A 147 -20.46 -13.72 -19.94
CA ALA A 147 -19.64 -14.35 -20.96
C ALA A 147 -18.18 -13.89 -20.94
N ARG A 148 -17.92 -12.63 -20.57
CA ARG A 148 -16.56 -12.06 -20.46
C ARG A 148 -15.76 -12.69 -19.32
N ILE A 149 -16.40 -12.96 -18.17
CA ILE A 149 -15.75 -13.66 -17.04
C ILE A 149 -15.49 -15.11 -17.42
N ARG A 150 -16.47 -15.78 -18.03
CA ARG A 150 -16.32 -17.18 -18.51
C ARG A 150 -15.20 -17.33 -19.52
N ALA A 151 -15.03 -16.39 -20.44
CA ALA A 151 -13.99 -16.43 -21.47
C ALA A 151 -12.57 -16.46 -20.87
N LEU A 152 -12.33 -15.76 -19.75
CA LEU A 152 -11.05 -15.78 -19.04
C LEU A 152 -10.89 -16.99 -18.11
N ASN A 153 -11.98 -17.71 -17.82
CA ASN A 153 -12.02 -18.81 -16.86
C ASN A 153 -12.61 -20.08 -17.46
N PRO A 154 -12.00 -20.62 -18.54
CA PRO A 154 -12.51 -21.83 -19.17
C PRO A 154 -12.47 -23.00 -18.17
N GLY A 155 -13.57 -23.75 -18.12
CA GLY A 155 -13.71 -24.91 -17.20
C GLY A 155 -14.16 -24.53 -15.77
N VAL A 156 -14.21 -23.25 -15.40
CA VAL A 156 -14.77 -22.84 -14.11
C VAL A 156 -16.29 -22.72 -14.22
N ARG A 157 -16.99 -23.42 -13.33
CA ARG A 157 -18.45 -23.31 -13.22
C ARG A 157 -18.84 -22.07 -12.42
N LEU A 158 -19.15 -20.99 -13.13
CA LEU A 158 -19.58 -19.74 -12.50
C LEU A 158 -21.09 -19.74 -12.25
N PRO A 159 -21.56 -19.39 -11.05
CA PRO A 159 -22.98 -19.39 -10.72
C PRO A 159 -23.70 -18.20 -11.35
N ASN A 160 -25.00 -18.37 -11.59
CA ASN A 160 -25.90 -17.28 -11.95
C ASN A 160 -26.17 -16.40 -10.71
N LEU A 161 -25.19 -15.54 -10.38
CA LEU A 161 -25.17 -14.74 -9.15
C LEU A 161 -24.83 -13.29 -9.48
N THR A 162 -25.55 -12.35 -8.86
CA THR A 162 -25.28 -10.92 -9.00
C THR A 162 -23.95 -10.55 -8.36
N ILE A 163 -23.15 -9.75 -9.05
CA ILE A 163 -21.93 -9.16 -8.50
C ILE A 163 -22.31 -8.01 -7.58
N LYS A 164 -21.76 -8.02 -6.37
CA LYS A 164 -21.89 -6.95 -5.37
C LYS A 164 -20.54 -6.31 -5.15
N VAL A 165 -20.34 -5.14 -5.71
CA VAL A 165 -19.08 -4.40 -5.61
C VAL A 165 -18.94 -3.82 -4.20
N VAL A 166 -17.74 -3.95 -3.60
CA VAL A 166 -17.38 -3.36 -2.31
C VAL A 166 -16.16 -2.45 -2.51
N THR A 167 -16.28 -1.19 -2.13
CA THR A 167 -15.26 -0.16 -2.32
C THR A 167 -14.94 0.57 -1.03
N ARG A 168 -13.95 1.45 -1.08
CA ARG A 168 -13.53 2.28 0.08
C ARG A 168 -14.41 3.52 0.20
N LEU A 169 -14.80 3.82 1.44
CA LEU A 169 -15.50 5.06 1.82
C LEU A 169 -14.52 6.21 2.07
N ASP A 170 -13.43 5.92 2.76
CA ASP A 170 -12.39 6.87 3.14
C ASP A 170 -11.44 7.23 1.99
N PRO A 171 -10.81 8.42 1.98
CA PRO A 171 -9.74 8.75 1.05
C PRO A 171 -8.55 7.80 1.23
N SER A 172 -8.32 6.93 0.23
CA SER A 172 -7.50 5.73 0.36
C SER A 172 -6.40 5.63 -0.70
N GLY A 173 -5.16 5.36 -0.25
CA GLY A 173 -4.06 4.99 -1.14
C GLY A 173 -4.34 3.71 -1.92
N THR A 174 -4.97 2.71 -1.31
CA THR A 174 -5.41 1.48 -2.01
C THR A 174 -6.37 1.81 -3.16
N THR A 175 -7.27 2.79 -2.99
CA THR A 175 -8.19 3.23 -4.04
C THR A 175 -7.46 3.91 -5.19
N ILE A 176 -6.54 4.82 -4.93
CA ILE A 176 -5.82 5.49 -6.03
C ILE A 176 -4.97 4.50 -6.82
N VAL A 177 -4.30 3.54 -6.17
CA VAL A 177 -3.54 2.48 -6.84
C VAL A 177 -4.45 1.63 -7.72
N PHE A 178 -5.58 1.17 -7.19
CA PHE A 178 -6.54 0.37 -7.94
C PHE A 178 -7.16 1.15 -9.11
N THR A 179 -7.58 2.39 -8.89
CA THR A 179 -8.21 3.21 -9.94
C THR A 179 -7.23 3.65 -11.02
N ARG A 180 -5.95 3.85 -10.72
CA ARG A 180 -4.87 4.02 -11.71
C ARG A 180 -4.74 2.79 -12.60
N PHE A 181 -4.76 1.59 -12.00
CA PHE A 181 -4.72 0.35 -12.79
C PHE A 181 -5.96 0.22 -13.69
N LEU A 182 -7.16 0.55 -13.21
CA LEU A 182 -8.37 0.52 -14.04
C LEU A 182 -8.30 1.54 -15.18
N ALA A 183 -7.85 2.75 -14.92
CA ALA A 183 -7.69 3.82 -15.91
C ALA A 183 -6.64 3.46 -17.00
N ALA A 184 -5.54 2.82 -16.61
CA ALA A 184 -4.54 2.32 -17.57
C ALA A 184 -5.08 1.22 -18.52
N ASN A 185 -6.15 0.52 -18.12
CA ASN A 185 -6.75 -0.57 -18.86
C ASN A 185 -8.13 -0.24 -19.49
N SER A 186 -8.66 0.96 -19.25
CA SER A 186 -9.98 1.37 -19.74
C SER A 186 -10.06 2.88 -19.95
N ALA A 187 -10.10 3.32 -21.20
CA ALA A 187 -10.28 4.73 -21.54
C ALA A 187 -11.60 5.30 -20.99
N ALA A 188 -12.65 4.49 -20.95
CA ALA A 188 -13.94 4.88 -20.37
C ALA A 188 -13.81 5.12 -18.85
N TRP A 189 -13.07 4.27 -18.14
CA TRP A 189 -12.78 4.49 -16.71
C TRP A 189 -11.94 5.73 -16.48
N GLN A 190 -10.92 5.96 -17.30
CA GLN A 190 -10.06 7.14 -17.21
C GLN A 190 -10.84 8.44 -17.35
N GLN A 191 -11.86 8.46 -18.24
CA GLN A 191 -12.74 9.62 -18.40
C GLN A 191 -13.70 9.80 -17.21
N SER A 192 -14.28 8.70 -16.73
CA SER A 192 -15.21 8.66 -15.59
C SER A 192 -15.37 7.22 -15.10
N PRO A 193 -15.19 7.00 -13.78
CA PRO A 193 -15.01 7.93 -12.65
C PRO A 193 -13.58 8.48 -12.48
N GLY A 194 -12.59 7.99 -13.24
CA GLY A 194 -11.20 8.48 -13.18
C GLY A 194 -10.35 7.88 -12.07
N VAL A 195 -9.37 8.65 -11.60
CA VAL A 195 -8.33 8.24 -10.63
C VAL A 195 -8.36 9.18 -9.43
N GLY A 196 -8.25 8.64 -8.22
CA GLY A 196 -8.17 9.45 -7.00
C GLY A 196 -8.14 8.62 -5.72
N LEU A 197 -7.82 9.29 -4.61
CA LEU A 197 -7.97 8.70 -3.27
C LEU A 197 -9.43 8.36 -2.97
N SER A 198 -10.36 9.14 -3.55
CA SER A 198 -11.80 8.91 -3.55
C SER A 198 -12.33 9.14 -4.95
N VAL A 199 -13.12 8.21 -5.47
CA VAL A 199 -13.80 8.35 -6.75
C VAL A 199 -15.26 7.96 -6.61
N PRO A 200 -16.18 8.53 -7.41
CA PRO A 200 -17.60 8.19 -7.37
C PRO A 200 -17.83 6.86 -8.11
N PHE A 201 -17.60 5.73 -7.44
CA PHE A 201 -17.93 4.43 -8.02
C PHE A 201 -19.40 4.36 -8.41
N PRO A 202 -19.73 3.99 -9.66
CA PRO A 202 -21.12 4.02 -10.13
C PRO A 202 -22.03 3.00 -9.44
N THR A 203 -21.46 1.99 -8.79
CA THR A 203 -22.20 0.91 -8.13
C THR A 203 -21.45 0.40 -6.92
N GLY A 204 -22.15 -0.31 -6.06
CA GLY A 204 -21.56 -1.02 -4.92
C GLY A 204 -21.90 -0.40 -3.58
N MET A 205 -21.33 -1.00 -2.56
CA MET A 205 -21.38 -0.53 -1.19
C MET A 205 -19.99 -0.08 -0.74
N THR A 206 -19.93 0.89 0.15
CA THR A 206 -18.67 1.45 0.65
C THR A 206 -18.38 0.98 2.06
N ARG A 207 -17.09 0.78 2.39
CA ARG A 207 -16.60 0.42 3.73
C ARG A 207 -15.32 1.18 4.05
N GLU A 208 -15.12 1.51 5.30
CA GLU A 208 -13.94 2.23 5.78
C GLU A 208 -12.78 1.27 6.04
N GLY A 209 -11.59 1.56 5.54
CA GLY A 209 -10.39 0.74 5.71
C GLY A 209 -10.38 -0.55 4.88
N ASN A 210 -9.19 -1.16 4.72
CA ASN A 210 -9.03 -2.47 4.07
C ASN A 210 -9.70 -3.59 4.88
N GLU A 211 -9.68 -3.51 6.21
CA GLU A 211 -10.27 -4.47 7.13
C GLU A 211 -11.77 -4.63 6.95
N SER A 212 -12.49 -3.51 6.82
CA SER A 212 -13.95 -3.54 6.68
C SER A 212 -14.36 -3.97 5.27
N VAL A 213 -13.59 -3.61 4.23
CA VAL A 213 -13.80 -4.14 2.87
C VAL A 213 -13.61 -5.66 2.86
N ALA A 214 -12.52 -6.18 3.44
CA ALA A 214 -12.28 -7.62 3.51
C ALA A 214 -13.38 -8.35 4.28
N SER A 215 -13.82 -7.81 5.41
CA SER A 215 -14.91 -8.35 6.22
C SER A 215 -16.23 -8.39 5.46
N GLU A 216 -16.56 -7.32 4.73
CA GLU A 216 -17.78 -7.25 3.91
C GLU A 216 -17.77 -8.27 2.77
N VAL A 217 -16.64 -8.40 2.06
CA VAL A 217 -16.50 -9.41 1.00
C VAL A 217 -16.68 -10.81 1.58
N LYS A 218 -16.13 -11.07 2.76
CA LYS A 218 -16.22 -12.38 3.44
C LYS A 218 -17.65 -12.82 3.72
N VAL A 219 -18.49 -11.90 4.17
CA VAL A 219 -19.87 -12.22 4.60
C VAL A 219 -20.90 -12.07 3.49
N THR A 220 -20.59 -11.31 2.43
CA THR A 220 -21.54 -11.01 1.36
C THR A 220 -21.35 -11.95 0.18
N VAL A 221 -22.28 -12.87 0.00
CA VAL A 221 -22.30 -13.79 -1.17
C VAL A 221 -22.45 -13.00 -2.47
N GLY A 222 -21.57 -13.26 -3.43
CA GLY A 222 -21.47 -12.56 -4.71
C GLY A 222 -20.64 -11.30 -4.65
N ALA A 223 -20.02 -10.98 -3.52
CA ALA A 223 -19.18 -9.80 -3.39
C ALA A 223 -17.88 -9.89 -4.19
N ILE A 224 -17.41 -8.74 -4.66
CA ILE A 224 -16.07 -8.48 -5.19
C ILE A 224 -15.57 -7.16 -4.59
N GLY A 225 -14.32 -7.11 -4.19
CA GLY A 225 -13.70 -5.91 -3.66
C GLY A 225 -12.20 -5.89 -3.94
N TYR A 226 -11.54 -4.80 -3.57
CA TYR A 226 -10.09 -4.68 -3.63
C TYR A 226 -9.55 -4.30 -2.24
N VAL A 227 -8.46 -4.98 -1.84
CA VAL A 227 -7.79 -4.76 -0.57
C VAL A 227 -6.29 -4.96 -0.74
N GLU A 228 -5.51 -4.49 0.22
CA GLU A 228 -4.12 -4.92 0.32
C GLU A 228 -4.08 -6.42 0.66
N GLN A 229 -3.10 -7.14 0.11
CA GLN A 229 -2.99 -8.61 0.12
C GLN A 229 -3.07 -9.23 1.51
N SER A 230 -2.44 -8.64 2.53
CA SER A 230 -2.43 -9.23 3.88
C SER A 230 -3.83 -9.35 4.49
N TYR A 231 -4.73 -8.41 4.16
CA TYR A 231 -6.12 -8.47 4.61
C TYR A 231 -6.89 -9.64 3.98
N ALA A 232 -6.65 -9.92 2.70
CA ALA A 232 -7.22 -11.11 2.07
C ALA A 232 -6.67 -12.39 2.70
N MET A 233 -5.36 -12.46 2.95
CA MET A 233 -4.71 -13.59 3.60
C MET A 233 -5.25 -13.83 5.03
N LEU A 234 -5.28 -12.79 5.86
CA LEU A 234 -5.74 -12.87 7.25
C LEU A 234 -7.22 -13.29 7.35
N ASN A 235 -8.03 -12.91 6.36
CA ASN A 235 -9.45 -13.28 6.28
C ASN A 235 -9.69 -14.60 5.54
N ARG A 236 -8.65 -15.22 4.96
CA ARG A 236 -8.72 -16.43 4.12
C ARG A 236 -9.65 -16.25 2.92
N LEU A 237 -9.60 -15.07 2.32
CA LEU A 237 -10.37 -14.77 1.12
C LEU A 237 -9.64 -15.25 -0.13
N PRO A 238 -10.35 -15.76 -1.14
CA PRO A 238 -9.77 -16.02 -2.44
C PRO A 238 -9.39 -14.71 -3.12
N THR A 239 -8.27 -14.73 -3.86
CA THR A 239 -7.80 -13.60 -4.66
C THR A 239 -7.69 -14.00 -6.12
N ALA A 240 -7.98 -13.06 -7.02
CA ALA A 240 -7.88 -13.28 -8.45
C ALA A 240 -6.42 -13.23 -8.92
N LEU A 241 -6.12 -14.01 -9.96
CA LEU A 241 -4.95 -13.79 -10.79
C LEU A 241 -5.26 -12.61 -11.72
N VAL A 242 -4.40 -11.62 -11.77
CA VAL A 242 -4.62 -10.42 -12.58
C VAL A 242 -3.66 -10.43 -13.77
N ARG A 243 -4.20 -10.12 -14.97
CA ARG A 243 -3.38 -10.08 -16.19
C ARG A 243 -2.46 -8.88 -16.17
N ASN A 244 -1.15 -9.12 -16.35
CA ASN A 244 -0.14 -8.08 -16.47
C ASN A 244 0.08 -7.62 -17.93
N ALA A 245 1.00 -6.68 -18.15
CA ALA A 245 1.30 -6.13 -19.49
C ALA A 245 1.84 -7.16 -20.48
N HIS A 246 2.41 -8.28 -20.00
CA HIS A 246 2.86 -9.41 -20.85
C HIS A 246 1.73 -10.38 -21.20
N GLY A 247 0.50 -10.16 -20.73
CA GLY A 247 -0.63 -11.06 -20.92
C GLY A 247 -0.69 -12.23 -19.94
N ASN A 248 0.25 -12.32 -19.01
CA ASN A 248 0.29 -13.37 -18.00
C ASN A 248 -0.65 -13.08 -16.84
N PHE A 249 -1.34 -14.11 -16.35
CA PHE A 249 -2.15 -14.04 -15.14
C PHE A 249 -1.27 -14.32 -13.92
N VAL A 250 -1.04 -13.30 -13.10
CA VAL A 250 -0.08 -13.32 -12.00
C VAL A 250 -0.82 -13.18 -10.66
N ALA A 251 -0.41 -13.99 -9.67
CA ALA A 251 -0.82 -13.83 -8.27
C ALA A 251 0.05 -12.78 -7.60
N SER A 252 -0.50 -12.06 -6.62
CA SER A 252 0.31 -11.25 -5.72
C SER A 252 1.06 -12.17 -4.76
N THR A 253 2.37 -12.17 -4.85
CA THR A 253 3.31 -12.90 -3.99
C THR A 253 4.53 -12.03 -3.76
N ALA A 254 5.33 -12.30 -2.72
CA ALA A 254 6.56 -11.55 -2.49
C ALA A 254 7.47 -11.54 -3.74
N SER A 255 7.60 -12.66 -4.46
CA SER A 255 8.39 -12.75 -5.69
C SER A 255 7.85 -11.88 -6.82
N SER A 256 6.53 -11.87 -7.06
CA SER A 256 5.91 -11.07 -8.12
C SER A 256 5.89 -9.57 -7.78
N LEU A 257 5.88 -9.22 -6.50
CA LEU A 257 6.05 -7.84 -6.02
C LEU A 257 7.50 -7.36 -6.20
N ILE A 258 8.48 -8.20 -5.87
CA ILE A 258 9.91 -7.92 -6.15
C ILE A 258 10.14 -7.77 -7.66
N ALA A 259 9.55 -8.62 -8.48
CA ALA A 259 9.63 -8.49 -9.93
C ALA A 259 9.03 -7.17 -10.42
N ALA A 260 7.90 -6.72 -9.84
CA ALA A 260 7.30 -5.43 -10.15
C ALA A 260 8.23 -4.27 -9.74
N ALA A 261 8.79 -4.31 -8.53
CA ALA A 261 9.70 -3.28 -8.05
C ALA A 261 10.98 -3.15 -8.90
N ASN A 262 11.56 -4.30 -9.31
CA ASN A 262 12.78 -4.34 -10.10
C ASN A 262 12.59 -3.97 -11.58
N SER A 263 11.37 -3.98 -12.08
CA SER A 263 11.04 -3.73 -13.49
C SER A 263 10.10 -2.55 -13.70
N ALA A 264 9.90 -1.71 -12.69
CA ALA A 264 9.07 -0.51 -12.78
C ALA A 264 9.62 0.43 -13.87
N ALA A 265 8.75 0.83 -14.80
CA ALA A 265 9.11 1.64 -15.98
C ALA A 265 8.62 3.10 -15.87
N GLY A 266 8.10 3.50 -14.72
CA GLY A 266 7.60 4.85 -14.49
C GLY A 266 8.72 5.90 -14.40
N PRO A 267 8.37 7.21 -14.45
CA PRO A 267 9.34 8.27 -14.28
C PRO A 267 10.02 8.15 -12.92
N ALA A 268 11.34 8.33 -12.92
CA ALA A 268 12.12 8.34 -11.68
C ALA A 268 11.85 9.64 -10.90
N ARG A 269 11.75 9.50 -9.59
CA ARG A 269 11.73 10.63 -8.65
C ARG A 269 13.14 11.21 -8.50
N SER A 270 13.26 12.34 -7.80
CA SER A 270 14.55 12.98 -7.51
C SER A 270 15.50 12.09 -6.70
N ASP A 271 14.98 11.09 -5.98
CA ASP A 271 15.75 10.08 -5.24
C ASP A 271 16.14 8.84 -6.09
N GLY A 272 15.80 8.83 -7.38
CA GLY A 272 16.08 7.75 -8.31
C GLY A 272 15.12 6.56 -8.25
N LEU A 273 14.14 6.59 -7.36
CA LEU A 273 13.11 5.55 -7.25
C LEU A 273 11.96 5.82 -8.24
N PRO A 274 11.28 4.77 -8.75
CA PRO A 274 10.09 4.98 -9.57
C PRO A 274 8.97 5.61 -8.74
N SER A 275 8.20 6.50 -9.34
CA SER A 275 7.04 7.14 -8.70
C SER A 275 5.87 6.17 -8.48
N SER A 276 5.83 5.07 -9.25
CA SER A 276 4.82 4.00 -9.13
C SER A 276 5.37 2.70 -9.71
N LEU A 277 4.86 1.57 -9.23
CA LEU A 277 5.15 0.23 -9.74
C LEU A 277 4.17 -0.22 -10.82
N LEU A 278 3.13 0.56 -11.11
CA LEU A 278 2.21 0.30 -12.21
C LEU A 278 2.96 0.35 -13.55
N GLY A 279 2.68 -0.61 -14.42
CA GLY A 279 3.37 -0.73 -15.71
C GLY A 279 4.73 -1.43 -15.64
N ALA A 280 5.02 -2.12 -14.55
CA ALA A 280 6.19 -2.99 -14.44
C ALA A 280 6.31 -3.96 -15.63
N THR A 281 7.55 -4.13 -16.15
CA THR A 281 7.79 -4.79 -17.44
C THR A 281 8.26 -6.23 -17.31
N ALA A 282 8.44 -6.79 -16.12
CA ALA A 282 8.78 -8.21 -15.96
C ALA A 282 7.57 -9.11 -16.25
N ALA A 283 7.81 -10.26 -16.86
CA ALA A 283 6.76 -11.21 -17.26
C ALA A 283 6.00 -11.81 -16.06
N ASP A 284 6.61 -11.84 -14.89
CA ASP A 284 6.07 -12.34 -13.63
C ASP A 284 5.71 -11.23 -12.63
N ALA A 285 5.80 -9.95 -13.05
CA ALA A 285 5.43 -8.81 -12.20
C ALA A 285 3.92 -8.79 -11.94
N TYR A 286 3.55 -8.60 -10.66
CA TYR A 286 2.15 -8.37 -10.28
C TYR A 286 1.72 -6.96 -10.72
N PRO A 287 0.59 -6.82 -11.45
CA PRO A 287 0.29 -5.56 -12.13
C PRO A 287 -0.28 -4.46 -11.23
N ILE A 288 -0.73 -4.78 -10.00
CA ILE A 288 -1.28 -3.81 -9.04
C ILE A 288 -0.39 -3.77 -7.79
N ALA A 289 0.91 -3.68 -8.02
CA ALA A 289 1.90 -3.49 -6.97
C ALA A 289 2.13 -2.00 -6.71
N GLU A 290 2.42 -1.64 -5.46
CA GLU A 290 2.78 -0.27 -5.10
C GLU A 290 3.64 -0.22 -3.84
N PHE A 291 4.38 0.88 -3.69
CA PHE A 291 5.06 1.20 -2.44
C PHE A 291 4.08 1.66 -1.37
N SER A 292 4.37 1.31 -0.13
CA SER A 292 3.85 2.06 1.01
C SER A 292 4.99 2.86 1.65
N TRP A 293 4.72 4.13 1.87
CA TRP A 293 5.67 5.15 2.25
C TRP A 293 5.44 5.59 3.69
N ILE A 294 6.51 5.78 4.45
CA ILE A 294 6.47 6.67 5.61
C ILE A 294 6.52 8.11 5.11
N VAL A 295 5.68 8.96 5.66
CA VAL A 295 5.61 10.39 5.35
C VAL A 295 5.97 11.17 6.61
N VAL A 296 6.91 12.09 6.48
CA VAL A 296 7.43 12.88 7.59
C VAL A 296 7.48 14.37 7.22
N PRO A 297 7.33 15.29 8.18
CA PRO A 297 7.62 16.69 7.96
C PRO A 297 9.10 16.88 7.62
N GLN A 298 9.43 17.71 6.64
CA GLN A 298 10.84 18.06 6.34
C GLN A 298 11.53 18.71 7.53
N ARG A 299 10.78 19.42 8.38
CA ARG A 299 11.26 20.02 9.61
C ARG A 299 10.46 19.48 10.78
N SER A 300 11.07 18.62 11.58
CA SER A 300 10.45 18.12 12.81
C SER A 300 10.68 19.11 13.95
N SER A 301 9.65 19.38 14.73
CA SER A 301 9.73 20.16 15.97
C SER A 301 10.33 19.38 17.13
N SER A 302 10.37 18.04 17.04
CA SER A 302 10.89 17.16 18.08
C SER A 302 12.10 16.35 17.59
N PRO A 303 13.34 16.70 17.99
CA PRO A 303 14.53 15.89 17.71
C PRO A 303 14.43 14.45 18.25
N ALA A 304 13.84 14.28 19.44
CA ALA A 304 13.66 12.98 20.07
C ALA A 304 12.70 12.07 19.28
N ALA A 305 11.55 12.59 18.84
CA ALA A 305 10.63 11.83 17.99
C ALA A 305 11.27 11.43 16.64
N ARG A 306 12.08 12.33 16.06
CA ARG A 306 12.82 12.03 14.83
C ARG A 306 13.84 10.91 15.05
N GLU A 307 14.57 10.91 16.15
CA GLU A 307 15.52 9.83 16.47
C GLU A 307 14.79 8.50 16.68
N THR A 308 13.67 8.49 17.42
CA THR A 308 12.85 7.28 17.61
C THR A 308 12.32 6.75 16.26
N LEU A 309 11.84 7.64 15.38
CA LEU A 309 11.39 7.26 14.03
C LEU A 309 12.54 6.66 13.21
N PHE A 310 13.71 7.27 13.25
CA PHE A 310 14.88 6.77 12.55
C PHE A 310 15.29 5.37 13.03
N ARG A 311 15.26 5.14 14.34
CA ARG A 311 15.51 3.81 14.93
C ARG A 311 14.46 2.80 14.50
N PHE A 312 13.18 3.19 14.50
CA PHE A 312 12.09 2.32 14.06
C PHE A 312 12.24 1.93 12.58
N VAL A 313 12.47 2.88 11.69
CA VAL A 313 12.68 2.62 10.25
C VAL A 313 13.89 1.72 10.01
N ARG A 314 15.03 2.01 10.65
CA ARG A 314 16.23 1.17 10.54
C ARG A 314 15.98 -0.25 11.03
N TRP A 315 15.32 -0.38 12.17
CA TRP A 315 14.97 -1.69 12.73
C TRP A 315 14.03 -2.46 11.80
N SER A 316 13.01 -1.80 11.25
CA SER A 316 12.06 -2.40 10.32
C SER A 316 12.76 -2.98 9.08
N LEU A 317 13.72 -2.24 8.52
CA LEU A 317 14.50 -2.68 7.36
C LEU A 317 15.51 -3.79 7.69
N ALA A 318 16.10 -3.76 8.90
CA ALA A 318 17.14 -4.73 9.28
C ALA A 318 16.55 -6.02 9.87
N SER A 319 15.48 -5.93 10.65
CA SER A 319 14.94 -7.03 11.46
C SER A 319 13.50 -7.41 11.12
N GLY A 320 12.74 -6.52 10.47
CA GLY A 320 11.32 -6.69 10.22
C GLY A 320 10.96 -7.42 8.91
N SER A 321 11.94 -7.76 8.06
CA SER A 321 11.69 -8.34 6.73
C SER A 321 10.99 -9.68 6.75
N ALA A 322 11.23 -10.51 7.77
CA ALA A 322 10.60 -11.82 7.90
C ALA A 322 9.09 -11.70 8.17
N GLU A 323 8.68 -10.76 9.02
CA GLU A 323 7.27 -10.47 9.30
C GLU A 323 6.56 -9.88 8.07
N ALA A 324 7.26 -9.00 7.33
CA ALA A 324 6.73 -8.45 6.09
C ALA A 324 6.48 -9.57 5.06
N ALA A 325 7.46 -10.41 4.81
CA ALA A 325 7.34 -11.54 3.90
C ALA A 325 6.24 -12.54 4.32
N ALA A 326 6.09 -12.81 5.63
CA ALA A 326 5.03 -13.69 6.16
C ALA A 326 3.61 -13.11 5.97
N LEU A 327 3.49 -11.81 5.73
CA LEU A 327 2.23 -11.12 5.38
C LEU A 327 2.09 -10.88 3.87
N GLY A 328 3.06 -11.31 3.06
CA GLY A 328 3.05 -11.17 1.61
C GLY A 328 3.60 -9.86 1.07
N TYR A 329 4.21 -9.01 1.90
CA TYR A 329 4.94 -7.82 1.45
C TYR A 329 6.35 -8.18 0.93
N ALA A 330 6.94 -7.27 0.16
CA ALA A 330 8.32 -7.32 -0.32
C ALA A 330 9.09 -6.08 0.14
#